data_0b4307c8b16f59c23bce99fcc9b77cce
#
_entry.id   0b4307c8b16f59c23bce99fcc9b77cce
#
_cell.length_a   1.000
_cell.length_b   1.000
_cell.length_c   1.000
_cell.angle_alpha   90.00
_cell.angle_beta   90.00
_cell.angle_gamma   90.00
#
_symmetry.space_group_name_H-M   'P 1'
#
loop_
_entity.id
_entity.type
_entity.pdbx_description
1 polymer ?
#
loop_
_entity_poly.entity_id
_entity_poly.type
_entity_poly.pdbx_seq_one_letter_code
_entity_poly.pdbx_strand_id
1 'polypeptide(L)'
;MTRLIFRPYRPSDADAVSRLFREVYGDLYAQPDVYLPNMISQHNAEGRWQSILAVDGARVLGHAALCRDLPSNTAELALTVVHPIAQGQNLATHLCLELLRQSRFLGLKNLSIKQVTHHPYTQRMAGKIGFHSTGLLPDYVPSPFAEPLPETIVMGCHLIDGHTRPLPDIPWPASCRTFMQHLCSVFGTRQDKASRPAMPLQIKQHQHRFDIVIRRLNRRLLEQISQLPQHWLISARLELSRHFARDMHSFSALGFAFTGLMPTPDDNDWFALFHRGVQSRPLNLHCAHMQRLHDDLQQNANATRTHRYVDARIGSRSAA
;
A
#
# COMPACT_ATOMS: atom_id res chain seq x y z
N MET A 1 -4.55 -39.50 -7.33
CA MET A 1 -4.35 -38.12 -6.85
C MET A 1 -3.56 -37.38 -7.90
N THR A 2 -4.16 -36.39 -8.59
CA THR A 2 -3.46 -35.51 -9.53
C THR A 2 -2.46 -34.68 -8.73
N ARG A 3 -1.27 -34.50 -9.28
CA ARG A 3 -0.15 -33.84 -8.58
C ARG A 3 -0.25 -32.34 -8.79
N LEU A 4 -0.47 -31.55 -7.73
CA LEU A 4 -0.41 -30.11 -7.76
C LEU A 4 0.99 -29.63 -8.23
N ILE A 5 1.03 -28.79 -9.26
CA ILE A 5 2.26 -28.31 -9.88
C ILE A 5 2.28 -26.77 -9.83
N PHE A 6 3.42 -26.20 -9.43
CA PHE A 6 3.69 -24.75 -9.52
C PHE A 6 4.55 -24.50 -10.75
N ARG A 7 4.10 -23.63 -11.66
CA ARG A 7 4.82 -23.34 -12.89
C ARG A 7 4.59 -21.91 -13.40
N PRO A 8 5.49 -21.38 -14.23
CA PRO A 8 5.25 -20.12 -14.93
C PRO A 8 3.99 -20.17 -15.79
N TYR A 9 3.40 -18.99 -15.98
CA TYR A 9 2.29 -18.76 -16.90
C TYR A 9 2.67 -19.12 -18.33
N ARG A 10 1.70 -19.56 -19.11
CA ARG A 10 1.75 -19.79 -20.55
C ARG A 10 0.58 -19.07 -21.24
N PRO A 11 0.70 -18.60 -22.48
CA PRO A 11 -0.41 -17.90 -23.17
C PRO A 11 -1.74 -18.67 -23.17
N SER A 12 -1.68 -20.00 -23.22
CA SER A 12 -2.87 -20.88 -23.13
C SER A 12 -3.59 -20.86 -21.79
N ASP A 13 -3.00 -20.25 -20.74
CA ASP A 13 -3.60 -20.19 -19.41
C ASP A 13 -4.50 -18.95 -19.21
N ALA A 14 -4.51 -18.01 -20.15
CA ALA A 14 -5.16 -16.71 -19.99
C ALA A 14 -6.64 -16.81 -19.60
N ASP A 15 -7.40 -17.65 -20.32
CA ASP A 15 -8.83 -17.88 -20.04
C ASP A 15 -9.05 -18.52 -18.65
N ALA A 16 -8.18 -19.46 -18.28
CA ALA A 16 -8.29 -20.14 -16.98
C ALA A 16 -7.96 -19.20 -15.82
N VAL A 17 -6.98 -18.31 -15.99
CA VAL A 17 -6.65 -17.27 -15.01
C VAL A 17 -7.81 -16.26 -14.86
N SER A 18 -8.34 -15.76 -15.98
CA SER A 18 -9.50 -14.86 -15.96
C SER A 18 -10.71 -15.49 -15.27
N ARG A 19 -10.99 -16.76 -15.57
CA ARG A 19 -12.07 -17.53 -14.92
C ARG A 19 -11.83 -17.66 -13.42
N LEU A 20 -10.61 -17.96 -12.96
CA LEU A 20 -10.27 -18.07 -11.55
C LEU A 20 -10.59 -16.77 -10.79
N PHE A 21 -10.26 -15.60 -11.35
CA PHE A 21 -10.61 -14.32 -10.72
C PHE A 21 -12.13 -14.11 -10.64
N ARG A 22 -12.89 -14.47 -11.70
CA ARG A 22 -14.36 -14.39 -11.68
C ARG A 22 -14.99 -15.32 -10.67
N GLU A 23 -14.48 -16.54 -10.54
CA GLU A 23 -14.98 -17.55 -9.58
C GLU A 23 -14.76 -17.10 -8.12
N VAL A 24 -13.71 -16.30 -7.83
CA VAL A 24 -13.38 -15.86 -6.48
C VAL A 24 -13.99 -14.49 -6.13
N TYR A 25 -13.96 -13.55 -7.07
CA TYR A 25 -14.30 -12.14 -6.80
C TYR A 25 -15.49 -11.61 -7.63
N GLY A 26 -16.12 -12.44 -8.45
CA GLY A 26 -17.08 -11.94 -9.43
C GLY A 26 -16.41 -10.95 -10.38
N ASP A 27 -17.00 -9.76 -10.55
CA ASP A 27 -16.44 -8.67 -11.35
C ASP A 27 -15.90 -7.50 -10.48
N LEU A 28 -15.62 -7.77 -9.19
CA LEU A 28 -15.31 -6.72 -8.20
C LEU A 28 -13.82 -6.51 -7.92
N TYR A 29 -12.95 -7.32 -8.53
CA TYR A 29 -11.51 -7.14 -8.29
C TYR A 29 -11.00 -5.82 -8.85
N ALA A 30 -10.21 -5.09 -8.05
CA ALA A 30 -9.82 -3.70 -8.34
C ALA A 30 -8.95 -3.52 -9.60
N GLN A 31 -8.36 -4.60 -10.13
CA GLN A 31 -7.57 -4.60 -11.38
C GLN A 31 -8.39 -5.26 -12.50
N PRO A 32 -9.06 -4.50 -13.38
CA PRO A 32 -9.99 -5.05 -14.37
C PRO A 32 -9.32 -5.91 -15.45
N ASP A 33 -8.02 -5.71 -15.70
CA ASP A 33 -7.27 -6.46 -16.72
C ASP A 33 -7.24 -7.97 -16.44
N VAL A 34 -7.45 -8.40 -15.17
CA VAL A 34 -7.53 -9.83 -14.82
C VAL A 34 -8.75 -10.54 -15.43
N TYR A 35 -9.74 -9.79 -15.89
CA TYR A 35 -10.95 -10.31 -16.52
C TYR A 35 -10.84 -10.43 -18.05
N LEU A 36 -9.75 -9.94 -18.61
CA LEU A 36 -9.52 -9.85 -20.06
C LEU A 36 -8.34 -10.77 -20.45
N PRO A 37 -8.59 -11.98 -21.00
CA PRO A 37 -7.52 -12.93 -21.34
C PRO A 37 -6.43 -12.36 -22.25
N ASN A 38 -6.79 -11.48 -23.19
CA ASN A 38 -5.84 -10.79 -24.06
C ASN A 38 -4.92 -9.83 -23.26
N MET A 39 -5.45 -9.12 -22.26
CA MET A 39 -4.66 -8.24 -21.38
C MET A 39 -3.73 -9.04 -20.49
N ILE A 40 -4.20 -10.18 -19.93
CA ILE A 40 -3.35 -11.09 -19.14
C ILE A 40 -2.16 -11.56 -20.00
N SER A 41 -2.45 -12.01 -21.24
CA SER A 41 -1.41 -12.46 -22.17
C SER A 41 -0.46 -11.34 -22.55
N GLN A 42 -0.96 -10.15 -22.83
CA GLN A 42 -0.16 -8.99 -23.20
C GLN A 42 0.77 -8.58 -22.04
N HIS A 43 0.26 -8.44 -20.80
CA HIS A 43 1.08 -8.06 -19.66
C HIS A 43 2.21 -9.06 -19.38
N ASN A 44 1.93 -10.37 -19.54
CA ASN A 44 2.96 -11.39 -19.35
C ASN A 44 3.98 -11.37 -20.52
N ALA A 45 3.54 -11.20 -21.77
CA ALA A 45 4.43 -11.11 -22.94
C ALA A 45 5.35 -9.88 -22.88
N GLU A 46 4.85 -8.74 -22.41
CA GLU A 46 5.61 -7.50 -22.23
C GLU A 46 6.49 -7.50 -20.95
N GLY A 47 6.43 -8.55 -20.14
CA GLY A 47 7.16 -8.63 -18.87
C GLY A 47 6.68 -7.67 -17.79
N ARG A 48 5.51 -7.02 -17.97
CA ARG A 48 4.84 -6.21 -16.94
C ARG A 48 4.28 -7.07 -15.82
N TRP A 49 3.80 -8.27 -16.15
CA TRP A 49 3.46 -9.30 -15.18
C TRP A 49 4.40 -10.49 -15.33
N GLN A 50 4.92 -10.95 -14.21
CA GLN A 50 5.63 -12.22 -14.10
C GLN A 50 4.72 -13.15 -13.29
N SER A 51 3.94 -13.97 -13.96
CA SER A 51 2.90 -14.77 -13.32
C SER A 51 3.34 -16.21 -13.06
N ILE A 52 2.94 -16.74 -11.89
CA ILE A 52 3.08 -18.15 -11.48
C ILE A 52 1.71 -18.74 -11.19
N LEU A 53 1.51 -19.97 -11.60
CA LEU A 53 0.25 -20.71 -11.43
C LEU A 53 0.47 -21.95 -10.54
N ALA A 54 -0.55 -22.25 -9.75
CA ALA A 54 -0.75 -23.58 -9.14
C ALA A 54 -1.83 -24.32 -9.95
N VAL A 55 -1.45 -25.45 -10.54
CA VAL A 55 -2.33 -26.21 -11.45
C VAL A 55 -2.49 -27.66 -10.98
N ASP A 56 -3.68 -28.18 -11.15
CA ASP A 56 -4.02 -29.61 -10.97
C ASP A 56 -4.62 -30.13 -12.27
N GLY A 57 -3.82 -30.88 -13.04
CA GLY A 57 -4.14 -31.24 -14.40
C GLY A 57 -4.33 -30.01 -15.28
N ALA A 58 -5.53 -29.85 -15.87
CA ALA A 58 -5.90 -28.69 -16.70
C ALA A 58 -6.49 -27.52 -15.88
N ARG A 59 -6.73 -27.67 -14.60
CA ARG A 59 -7.39 -26.67 -13.76
C ARG A 59 -6.37 -25.75 -13.09
N VAL A 60 -6.54 -24.44 -13.23
CA VAL A 60 -5.79 -23.44 -12.48
C VAL A 60 -6.48 -23.24 -11.12
N LEU A 61 -5.76 -23.54 -10.04
CA LEU A 61 -6.23 -23.42 -8.65
C LEU A 61 -5.66 -22.22 -7.91
N GLY A 62 -4.59 -21.61 -8.43
CA GLY A 62 -4.00 -20.43 -7.85
C GLY A 62 -3.17 -19.65 -8.87
N HIS A 63 -3.10 -18.35 -8.65
CA HIS A 63 -2.31 -17.41 -9.44
C HIS A 63 -1.67 -16.39 -8.49
N ALA A 64 -0.47 -15.95 -8.81
CA ALA A 64 0.16 -14.76 -8.26
C ALA A 64 1.07 -14.15 -9.32
N ALA A 65 1.34 -12.84 -9.22
CA ALA A 65 2.24 -12.17 -10.14
C ALA A 65 3.13 -11.11 -9.45
N LEU A 66 4.31 -10.89 -10.01
CA LEU A 66 5.05 -9.64 -9.84
C LEU A 66 4.52 -8.65 -10.89
N CYS A 67 3.85 -7.60 -10.44
CA CYS A 67 3.46 -6.48 -11.29
C CYS A 67 4.63 -5.49 -11.34
N ARG A 68 5.31 -5.42 -12.48
CA ARG A 68 6.54 -4.65 -12.66
C ARG A 68 6.26 -3.29 -13.25
N ASP A 69 6.90 -2.28 -12.69
CA ASP A 69 7.11 -1.00 -13.34
C ASP A 69 8.50 -1.00 -13.99
N LEU A 70 8.53 -1.23 -15.30
CA LEU A 70 9.77 -1.43 -16.03
C LEU A 70 10.70 -0.19 -16.02
N PRO A 71 10.18 1.05 -16.14
CA PRO A 71 11.00 2.26 -16.07
C PRO A 71 11.74 2.42 -14.74
N SER A 72 11.09 2.15 -13.61
CA SER A 72 11.68 2.28 -12.27
C SER A 72 12.39 1.01 -11.79
N ASN A 73 12.25 -0.10 -12.52
CA ASN A 73 12.72 -1.43 -12.13
C ASN A 73 12.24 -1.84 -10.72
N THR A 74 11.00 -1.49 -10.38
CA THR A 74 10.33 -1.90 -9.15
C THR A 74 9.24 -2.94 -9.45
N ALA A 75 8.81 -3.67 -8.43
CA ALA A 75 7.69 -4.58 -8.58
C ALA A 75 6.83 -4.65 -7.31
N GLU A 76 5.56 -4.95 -7.52
CA GLU A 76 4.60 -5.30 -6.48
C GLU A 76 4.26 -6.79 -6.61
N LEU A 77 4.36 -7.53 -5.49
CA LEU A 77 3.83 -8.87 -5.39
C LEU A 77 2.32 -8.74 -5.23
N ALA A 78 1.57 -9.09 -6.28
CA ALA A 78 0.16 -8.80 -6.42
C ALA A 78 -0.60 -9.93 -7.13
N LEU A 79 -1.89 -9.70 -7.42
CA LEU A 79 -2.76 -10.61 -8.17
C LEU A 79 -2.77 -12.04 -7.59
N THR A 80 -2.62 -12.14 -6.26
CA THR A 80 -2.63 -13.42 -5.56
C THR A 80 -4.07 -13.85 -5.33
N VAL A 81 -4.45 -14.95 -5.96
CA VAL A 81 -5.79 -15.54 -5.83
C VAL A 81 -5.66 -17.06 -5.72
N VAL A 82 -6.46 -17.66 -4.84
CA VAL A 82 -6.55 -19.12 -4.66
C VAL A 82 -8.02 -19.53 -4.68
N HIS A 83 -8.33 -20.51 -5.53
CA HIS A 83 -9.67 -21.07 -5.63
C HIS A 83 -10.15 -21.62 -4.28
N PRO A 84 -11.41 -21.42 -3.87
CA PRO A 84 -11.93 -21.84 -2.56
C PRO A 84 -11.66 -23.31 -2.20
N ILE A 85 -11.74 -24.23 -3.18
CA ILE A 85 -11.49 -25.67 -2.96
C ILE A 85 -10.03 -25.98 -2.58
N ALA A 86 -9.09 -25.09 -2.84
CA ALA A 86 -7.66 -25.25 -2.59
C ALA A 86 -7.14 -24.33 -1.47
N GLN A 87 -8.04 -23.60 -0.81
CA GLN A 87 -7.67 -22.77 0.35
C GLN A 87 -7.23 -23.67 1.53
N GLY A 88 -6.45 -23.10 2.46
CA GLY A 88 -5.90 -23.83 3.60
C GLY A 88 -4.66 -24.71 3.28
N GLN A 89 -4.31 -24.89 2.00
CA GLN A 89 -3.18 -25.71 1.56
C GLN A 89 -1.88 -24.90 1.32
N ASN A 90 -1.79 -23.68 1.81
CA ASN A 90 -0.64 -22.78 1.66
C ASN A 90 -0.26 -22.42 0.20
N LEU A 91 -1.16 -22.57 -0.77
CA LEU A 91 -0.87 -22.31 -2.18
C LEU A 91 -0.39 -20.87 -2.41
N ALA A 92 -1.07 -19.88 -1.81
CA ALA A 92 -0.66 -18.49 -1.89
C ALA A 92 0.78 -18.29 -1.44
N THR A 93 1.18 -18.90 -0.31
CA THR A 93 2.55 -18.81 0.21
C THR A 93 3.57 -19.41 -0.78
N HIS A 94 3.27 -20.60 -1.34
CA HIS A 94 4.17 -21.23 -2.31
C HIS A 94 4.33 -20.41 -3.60
N LEU A 95 3.23 -19.89 -4.15
CA LEU A 95 3.26 -19.00 -5.32
C LEU A 95 4.12 -17.75 -5.06
N CYS A 96 3.92 -17.12 -3.91
CA CYS A 96 4.67 -15.93 -3.53
C CYS A 96 6.17 -16.22 -3.30
N LEU A 97 6.51 -17.33 -2.65
CA LEU A 97 7.91 -17.74 -2.47
C LEU A 97 8.61 -18.00 -3.81
N GLU A 98 7.93 -18.61 -4.77
CA GLU A 98 8.49 -18.82 -6.10
C GLU A 98 8.72 -17.49 -6.83
N LEU A 99 7.81 -16.52 -6.70
CA LEU A 99 8.00 -15.17 -7.24
C LEU A 99 9.14 -14.42 -6.55
N LEU A 100 9.32 -14.57 -5.23
CA LEU A 100 10.46 -14.02 -4.50
C LEU A 100 11.78 -14.61 -5.01
N ARG A 101 11.83 -15.92 -5.29
CA ARG A 101 13.00 -16.55 -5.89
C ARG A 101 13.30 -15.98 -7.28
N GLN A 102 12.27 -15.78 -8.11
CA GLN A 102 12.42 -15.21 -9.45
C GLN A 102 12.83 -13.74 -9.46
N SER A 103 12.40 -12.95 -8.47
CA SER A 103 12.73 -11.52 -8.38
C SER A 103 14.23 -11.24 -8.34
N ARG A 104 15.02 -12.16 -7.79
CA ARG A 104 16.52 -12.09 -7.78
C ARG A 104 17.10 -12.10 -9.19
N PHE A 105 16.56 -12.97 -10.06
CA PHE A 105 17.01 -13.08 -11.46
C PHE A 105 16.53 -11.91 -12.33
N LEU A 106 15.50 -11.19 -11.89
CA LEU A 106 14.98 -10.00 -12.57
C LEU A 106 15.75 -8.72 -12.22
N GLY A 107 16.77 -8.80 -11.33
CA GLY A 107 17.55 -7.65 -10.88
C GLY A 107 16.77 -6.65 -10.05
N LEU A 108 15.63 -7.07 -9.45
CA LEU A 108 14.84 -6.24 -8.56
C LEU A 108 15.57 -6.06 -7.23
N LYS A 109 15.51 -4.85 -6.66
CA LYS A 109 16.17 -4.52 -5.38
C LYS A 109 15.27 -4.73 -4.19
N ASN A 110 13.99 -4.48 -4.39
CA ASN A 110 12.96 -4.65 -3.37
C ASN A 110 11.61 -4.93 -4.02
N LEU A 111 10.72 -5.49 -3.24
CA LEU A 111 9.33 -5.72 -3.61
C LEU A 111 8.42 -5.00 -2.64
N SER A 112 7.32 -4.47 -3.16
CA SER A 112 6.19 -4.01 -2.34
C SER A 112 5.07 -5.06 -2.36
N ILE A 113 4.19 -4.99 -1.36
CA ILE A 113 2.95 -5.76 -1.31
C ILE A 113 1.85 -4.89 -0.69
N LYS A 114 0.65 -4.99 -1.21
CA LYS A 114 -0.56 -4.40 -0.65
C LYS A 114 -1.42 -5.48 -0.03
N GLN A 115 -1.68 -5.33 1.26
CA GLN A 115 -2.35 -6.34 2.08
C GLN A 115 -3.68 -5.77 2.56
N VAL A 116 -4.78 -6.46 2.28
CA VAL A 116 -6.12 -6.05 2.73
C VAL A 116 -6.24 -6.14 4.25
N THR A 117 -7.14 -5.34 4.83
CA THR A 117 -7.43 -5.33 6.26
C THR A 117 -8.76 -5.98 6.63
N HIS A 118 -9.52 -6.45 5.63
CA HIS A 118 -10.75 -7.21 5.84
C HIS A 118 -10.48 -8.51 6.62
N HIS A 119 -9.33 -9.15 6.36
CA HIS A 119 -8.86 -10.32 7.11
C HIS A 119 -7.32 -10.33 7.23
N PRO A 120 -6.75 -11.02 8.25
CA PRO A 120 -5.31 -10.99 8.50
C PRO A 120 -4.49 -11.98 7.67
N TYR A 121 -5.11 -12.76 6.76
CA TYR A 121 -4.41 -13.88 6.08
C TYR A 121 -3.25 -13.41 5.21
N THR A 122 -3.46 -12.39 4.36
CA THR A 122 -2.42 -11.83 3.50
C THR A 122 -1.30 -11.18 4.32
N GLN A 123 -1.65 -10.51 5.44
CA GLN A 123 -0.67 -9.90 6.34
C GLN A 123 0.20 -10.97 7.02
N ARG A 124 -0.39 -12.07 7.49
CA ARG A 124 0.36 -13.22 8.07
C ARG A 124 1.26 -13.90 7.04
N MET A 125 0.75 -14.10 5.83
CA MET A 125 1.52 -14.66 4.73
C MET A 125 2.72 -13.75 4.41
N ALA A 126 2.50 -12.46 4.20
CA ALA A 126 3.55 -11.50 3.90
C ALA A 126 4.64 -11.48 4.96
N GLY A 127 4.28 -11.47 6.26
CA GLY A 127 5.25 -11.56 7.35
C GLY A 127 6.07 -12.85 7.32
N LYS A 128 5.43 -14.01 7.04
CA LYS A 128 6.13 -15.31 6.93
C LYS A 128 7.13 -15.36 5.79
N ILE A 129 6.90 -14.66 4.70
CA ILE A 129 7.80 -14.62 3.53
C ILE A 129 8.76 -13.41 3.54
N GLY A 130 8.87 -12.72 4.69
CA GLY A 130 9.88 -11.69 4.93
C GLY A 130 9.50 -10.28 4.52
N PHE A 131 8.21 -9.96 4.30
CA PHE A 131 7.78 -8.58 4.16
C PHE A 131 7.60 -7.92 5.53
N HIS A 132 8.06 -6.69 5.63
CA HIS A 132 7.84 -5.82 6.78
C HIS A 132 6.75 -4.80 6.48
N SER A 133 5.78 -4.67 7.39
CA SER A 133 4.71 -3.67 7.28
C SER A 133 5.28 -2.27 7.46
N THR A 134 5.09 -1.38 6.48
CA THR A 134 5.71 -0.05 6.47
C THR A 134 4.71 1.10 6.58
N GLY A 135 3.42 0.87 6.35
CA GLY A 135 2.43 1.94 6.45
C GLY A 135 1.00 1.50 6.16
N LEU A 136 0.08 2.42 6.35
CA LEU A 136 -1.34 2.27 6.05
C LEU A 136 -1.76 3.22 4.91
N LEU A 137 -2.58 2.71 4.01
CA LEU A 137 -3.30 3.47 2.99
C LEU A 137 -4.81 3.34 3.28
N PRO A 138 -5.39 4.28 4.03
CA PRO A 138 -6.81 4.24 4.40
C PRO A 138 -7.72 4.37 3.18
N ASP A 139 -8.81 3.58 3.15
CA ASP A 139 -9.88 3.65 2.14
C ASP A 139 -9.33 3.69 0.70
N TYR A 140 -8.36 2.82 0.42
CA TYR A 140 -7.49 2.93 -0.75
C TYR A 140 -8.06 2.32 -2.01
N VAL A 141 -8.71 1.16 -1.93
CA VAL A 141 -9.27 0.43 -3.07
C VAL A 141 -10.72 0.05 -2.81
N PRO A 142 -11.58 -0.06 -3.84
CA PRO A 142 -12.90 -0.66 -3.67
C PRO A 142 -12.80 -2.05 -3.05
N SER A 143 -13.77 -2.41 -2.22
CA SER A 143 -13.79 -3.76 -1.64
C SER A 143 -14.12 -4.80 -2.72
N PRO A 144 -13.30 -5.84 -2.88
CA PRO A 144 -13.59 -6.93 -3.81
C PRO A 144 -14.69 -7.87 -3.30
N PHE A 145 -15.23 -7.62 -2.10
CA PHE A 145 -16.28 -8.42 -1.45
C PHE A 145 -17.62 -7.69 -1.34
N ALA A 146 -17.86 -6.69 -2.20
CA ALA A 146 -19.08 -5.88 -2.22
C ALA A 146 -19.38 -5.13 -0.91
N GLU A 147 -18.37 -4.92 -0.06
CA GLU A 147 -18.54 -4.09 1.13
C GLU A 147 -18.74 -2.62 0.74
N PRO A 148 -19.58 -1.86 1.46
CA PRO A 148 -19.91 -0.49 1.09
C PRO A 148 -18.76 0.49 1.25
N LEU A 149 -17.76 0.15 2.07
CA LEU A 149 -16.59 0.98 2.31
C LEU A 149 -15.37 0.43 1.58
N PRO A 150 -14.53 1.30 1.00
CA PRO A 150 -13.27 0.88 0.39
C PRO A 150 -12.35 0.20 1.40
N GLU A 151 -11.51 -0.72 0.94
CA GLU A 151 -10.51 -1.39 1.76
C GLU A 151 -9.37 -0.45 2.16
N THR A 152 -8.99 -0.53 3.43
CA THR A 152 -7.69 -0.01 3.90
C THR A 152 -6.61 -1.05 3.61
N ILE A 153 -5.46 -0.58 3.20
CA ILE A 153 -4.34 -1.43 2.80
C ILE A 153 -3.17 -1.26 3.78
N VAL A 154 -2.58 -2.36 4.20
CA VAL A 154 -1.26 -2.37 4.83
C VAL A 154 -0.22 -2.48 3.73
N MET A 155 0.68 -1.48 3.65
CA MET A 155 1.85 -1.54 2.79
C MET A 155 2.93 -2.41 3.43
N GLY A 156 3.53 -3.27 2.64
CA GLY A 156 4.69 -4.05 3.02
C GLY A 156 5.84 -3.86 2.04
N CYS A 157 7.07 -3.99 2.55
CA CYS A 157 8.29 -3.97 1.75
C CYS A 157 9.18 -5.15 2.13
N HIS A 158 9.78 -5.77 1.11
CA HIS A 158 10.78 -6.83 1.24
C HIS A 158 12.03 -6.43 0.44
N LEU A 159 13.20 -6.51 1.07
CA LEU A 159 14.48 -6.30 0.39
C LEU A 159 14.95 -7.61 -0.23
N ILE A 160 15.36 -7.56 -1.48
CA ILE A 160 16.06 -8.69 -2.11
C ILE A 160 17.49 -8.75 -1.56
N ASP A 161 17.99 -9.96 -1.34
CA ASP A 161 19.29 -10.21 -0.71
C ASP A 161 20.42 -9.34 -1.31
N GLY A 162 21.22 -8.75 -0.43
CA GLY A 162 22.31 -7.86 -0.80
C GLY A 162 21.94 -6.42 -1.11
N HIS A 163 20.65 -6.09 -1.07
CA HIS A 163 20.16 -4.72 -1.26
C HIS A 163 19.73 -4.07 0.06
N THR A 164 19.82 -2.74 0.10
CA THR A 164 19.42 -1.92 1.24
C THR A 164 18.50 -0.80 0.76
N ARG A 165 17.61 -0.33 1.64
CA ARG A 165 16.79 0.88 1.42
C ARG A 165 16.79 1.71 2.71
N PRO A 166 17.94 2.32 3.03
CA PRO A 166 18.12 2.96 4.34
C PRO A 166 17.24 4.21 4.50
N LEU A 167 16.81 4.44 5.74
CA LEU A 167 16.12 5.65 6.16
C LEU A 167 17.17 6.73 6.52
N PRO A 168 16.79 8.04 6.47
CA PRO A 168 17.69 9.08 6.97
C PRO A 168 17.94 8.92 8.48
N ASP A 169 19.20 9.11 8.90
CA ASP A 169 19.57 9.12 10.30
C ASP A 169 19.23 10.49 10.91
N ILE A 170 18.05 10.58 11.50
CA ILE A 170 17.48 11.80 12.06
C ILE A 170 16.77 11.51 13.38
N PRO A 171 16.59 12.53 14.25
CA PRO A 171 15.78 12.36 15.46
C PRO A 171 14.29 12.21 15.08
N TRP A 172 13.67 11.10 15.49
CA TRP A 172 12.27 10.82 15.24
C TRP A 172 11.35 11.43 16.29
N PRO A 173 10.21 12.05 15.90
CA PRO A 173 9.19 12.52 16.84
C PRO A 173 8.73 11.42 17.80
N ALA A 174 8.41 11.78 19.03
CA ALA A 174 8.04 10.81 20.08
C ALA A 174 6.85 9.92 19.67
N SER A 175 5.86 10.48 18.97
CA SER A 175 4.65 9.78 18.51
C SER A 175 4.93 8.61 17.54
N CYS A 176 5.97 8.68 16.71
CA CYS A 176 6.31 7.63 15.77
C CYS A 176 7.67 6.97 16.02
N ARG A 177 8.40 7.36 17.08
CA ARG A 177 9.79 6.93 17.33
C ARG A 177 9.98 5.42 17.32
N THR A 178 9.19 4.69 18.08
CA THR A 178 9.31 3.22 18.20
C THR A 178 9.13 2.54 16.83
N PHE A 179 8.16 3.00 16.05
CA PHE A 179 7.93 2.49 14.71
C PHE A 179 9.08 2.82 13.76
N MET A 180 9.55 4.07 13.76
CA MET A 180 10.65 4.49 12.89
C MET A 180 11.97 3.80 13.25
N GLN A 181 12.26 3.61 14.54
CA GLN A 181 13.41 2.82 15.01
C GLN A 181 13.34 1.36 14.56
N HIS A 182 12.14 0.76 14.61
CA HIS A 182 11.94 -0.57 14.04
C HIS A 182 12.26 -0.59 12.54
N LEU A 183 11.76 0.35 11.74
CA LEU A 183 12.08 0.42 10.32
C LEU A 183 13.58 0.68 10.06
N CYS A 184 14.23 1.51 10.88
CA CYS A 184 15.69 1.72 10.82
C CYS A 184 16.45 0.41 11.07
N SER A 185 16.02 -0.41 12.02
CA SER A 185 16.67 -1.71 12.30
C SER A 185 16.51 -2.72 11.16
N VAL A 186 15.41 -2.63 10.41
CA VAL A 186 15.10 -3.52 9.27
C VAL A 186 15.81 -3.07 7.99
N PHE A 187 15.70 -1.78 7.65
CA PHE A 187 16.12 -1.25 6.35
C PHE A 187 17.48 -0.55 6.37
N GLY A 188 18.03 -0.32 7.56
CA GLY A 188 19.26 0.43 7.78
C GLY A 188 19.04 1.94 7.84
N THR A 189 20.11 2.67 8.14
CA THR A 189 20.12 4.14 8.16
C THR A 189 21.25 4.68 7.30
N ARG A 190 21.11 5.93 6.84
CA ARG A 190 22.13 6.68 6.12
C ARG A 190 22.09 8.14 6.50
N GLN A 191 23.20 8.85 6.34
CA GLN A 191 23.19 10.31 6.40
C GLN A 191 22.26 10.86 5.34
N ASP A 192 21.45 11.87 5.72
CA ASP A 192 20.50 12.48 4.82
C ASP A 192 21.22 13.19 3.65
N LYS A 193 20.67 13.05 2.46
CA LYS A 193 21.16 13.73 1.26
C LYS A 193 20.80 15.22 1.30
N ALA A 194 21.50 16.02 0.51
CA ALA A 194 21.13 17.41 0.29
C ALA A 194 19.66 17.50 -0.16
N SER A 195 18.94 18.47 0.42
CA SER A 195 17.52 18.69 0.12
C SER A 195 17.30 18.94 -1.37
N ARG A 196 16.39 18.18 -1.98
CA ARG A 196 15.99 18.39 -3.38
C ARG A 196 15.22 19.70 -3.55
N PRO A 197 15.24 20.31 -4.75
CA PRO A 197 14.43 21.50 -5.02
C PRO A 197 12.95 21.21 -4.82
N ALA A 198 12.20 22.23 -4.38
CA ALA A 198 10.75 22.15 -4.32
C ALA A 198 10.18 22.01 -5.74
N MET A 199 9.22 21.11 -5.91
CA MET A 199 8.48 20.93 -7.16
C MET A 199 7.02 21.35 -6.97
N PRO A 200 6.30 21.68 -8.05
CA PRO A 200 4.87 21.92 -7.99
C PRO A 200 4.13 20.73 -7.39
N LEU A 201 3.01 21.02 -6.72
CA LEU A 201 2.15 20.00 -6.14
C LEU A 201 1.56 19.14 -7.25
N GLN A 202 1.78 17.82 -7.17
CA GLN A 202 1.13 16.87 -8.04
C GLN A 202 -0.14 16.37 -7.35
N ILE A 203 -1.28 16.63 -7.96
CA ILE A 203 -2.58 16.21 -7.44
C ILE A 203 -3.23 15.26 -8.45
N LYS A 204 -3.66 14.08 -7.97
CA LYS A 204 -4.53 13.16 -8.71
C LYS A 204 -5.83 13.04 -7.95
N GLN A 205 -6.93 13.36 -8.64
CA GLN A 205 -8.27 13.18 -8.08
C GLN A 205 -8.80 11.79 -8.47
N HIS A 206 -9.28 11.06 -7.49
CA HIS A 206 -10.09 9.86 -7.63
C HIS A 206 -11.53 10.18 -7.20
N GLN A 207 -12.48 9.27 -7.39
CA GLN A 207 -13.90 9.52 -7.10
C GLN A 207 -14.18 10.12 -5.71
N HIS A 208 -13.41 9.72 -4.69
CA HIS A 208 -13.63 10.12 -3.29
C HIS A 208 -12.34 10.55 -2.58
N ARG A 209 -11.21 10.62 -3.29
CA ARG A 209 -9.89 10.83 -2.72
C ARG A 209 -9.03 11.75 -3.58
N PHE A 210 -8.23 12.57 -2.92
CA PHE A 210 -7.09 13.26 -3.53
C PHE A 210 -5.79 12.59 -3.12
N ASP A 211 -5.01 12.14 -4.09
CA ASP A 211 -3.63 11.70 -3.90
C ASP A 211 -2.70 12.89 -4.24
N ILE A 212 -1.88 13.29 -3.29
CA ILE A 212 -0.92 14.38 -3.47
C ILE A 212 0.51 13.88 -3.24
N VAL A 213 1.43 14.25 -4.13
CA VAL A 213 2.84 13.91 -4.02
C VAL A 213 3.66 15.17 -3.86
N ILE A 214 4.50 15.22 -2.82
CA ILE A 214 5.26 16.37 -2.40
C ILE A 214 6.71 15.94 -2.22
N ARG A 215 7.65 16.58 -2.93
CA ARG A 215 9.08 16.33 -2.72
C ARG A 215 9.63 17.12 -1.54
N ARG A 216 9.25 18.39 -1.42
CA ARG A 216 9.66 19.26 -0.33
C ARG A 216 8.51 20.18 0.07
N LEU A 217 8.17 20.16 1.34
CA LEU A 217 7.12 21.02 1.90
C LEU A 217 7.61 22.47 2.05
N ASN A 218 6.75 23.42 1.69
CA ASN A 218 6.98 24.85 1.90
C ASN A 218 5.65 25.54 2.25
N ARG A 219 5.72 26.83 2.65
CA ARG A 219 4.55 27.60 3.09
C ARG A 219 3.45 27.66 2.01
N ARG A 220 3.82 27.91 0.75
CA ARG A 220 2.87 28.00 -0.37
C ARG A 220 2.12 26.69 -0.58
N LEU A 221 2.82 25.55 -0.51
CA LEU A 221 2.20 24.22 -0.63
C LEU A 221 1.27 23.94 0.56
N LEU A 222 1.65 24.33 1.78
CA LEU A 222 0.77 24.20 2.95
C LEU A 222 -0.51 25.02 2.77
N GLU A 223 -0.43 26.24 2.28
CA GLU A 223 -1.58 27.08 1.97
C GLU A 223 -2.47 26.40 0.91
N GLN A 224 -1.92 25.87 -0.17
CA GLN A 224 -2.68 25.12 -1.19
C GLN A 224 -3.36 23.87 -0.61
N ILE A 225 -2.66 23.10 0.21
CA ILE A 225 -3.20 21.88 0.85
C ILE A 225 -4.31 22.24 1.85
N SER A 226 -4.21 23.39 2.54
CA SER A 226 -5.24 23.85 3.47
C SER A 226 -6.58 24.17 2.78
N GLN A 227 -6.54 24.55 1.50
CA GLN A 227 -7.73 24.85 0.69
C GLN A 227 -8.45 23.59 0.16
N LEU A 228 -7.81 22.40 0.25
CA LEU A 228 -8.46 21.18 -0.20
C LEU A 228 -9.66 20.84 0.68
N PRO A 229 -10.74 20.26 0.11
CA PRO A 229 -11.97 19.98 0.84
C PRO A 229 -11.72 19.15 2.11
N GLN A 230 -12.26 19.63 3.25
CA GLN A 230 -12.04 19.03 4.56
C GLN A 230 -12.70 17.65 4.72
N HIS A 231 -13.76 17.39 3.95
CA HIS A 231 -14.57 16.16 4.04
C HIS A 231 -14.10 15.06 3.08
N TRP A 232 -13.13 15.35 2.22
CA TRP A 232 -12.54 14.38 1.32
C TRP A 232 -11.36 13.67 1.97
N LEU A 233 -11.18 12.40 1.63
CA LEU A 233 -9.96 11.70 1.95
C LEU A 233 -8.80 12.32 1.16
N ILE A 234 -7.77 12.74 1.87
CA ILE A 234 -6.54 13.23 1.26
C ILE A 234 -5.41 12.31 1.68
N SER A 235 -4.76 11.69 0.70
CA SER A 235 -3.58 10.84 0.85
C SER A 235 -2.35 11.61 0.38
N ALA A 236 -1.54 12.09 1.32
CA ALA A 236 -0.32 12.83 1.03
C ALA A 236 0.92 11.94 1.15
N ARG A 237 1.76 11.98 0.13
CA ARG A 237 3.06 11.32 0.07
C ARG A 237 4.14 12.39 0.06
N LEU A 238 4.85 12.53 1.17
CA LEU A 238 5.93 13.49 1.31
C LEU A 238 7.28 12.76 1.30
N GLU A 239 8.21 13.17 0.45
CA GLU A 239 9.56 12.60 0.44
C GLU A 239 10.22 12.76 1.81
N LEU A 240 10.67 11.64 2.38
CA LEU A 240 11.24 11.58 3.71
C LEU A 240 12.61 12.27 3.74
N SER A 241 12.81 13.23 4.63
CA SER A 241 14.04 14.03 4.74
C SER A 241 14.31 14.43 6.19
N ARG A 242 15.47 15.07 6.43
CA ARG A 242 15.84 15.66 7.73
C ARG A 242 14.82 16.66 8.30
N HIS A 243 13.89 17.14 7.47
CA HIS A 243 12.84 18.07 7.90
C HIS A 243 11.59 17.36 8.41
N PHE A 244 11.59 16.03 8.49
CA PHE A 244 10.42 15.21 8.81
C PHE A 244 9.68 15.65 10.08
N ALA A 245 10.39 15.97 11.19
CA ALA A 245 9.75 16.39 12.44
C ALA A 245 8.95 17.68 12.27
N ARG A 246 9.51 18.69 11.58
CA ARG A 246 8.84 19.96 11.23
C ARG A 246 7.65 19.72 10.31
N ASP A 247 7.84 18.92 9.29
CA ASP A 247 6.84 18.65 8.26
C ASP A 247 5.65 17.87 8.85
N MET A 248 5.93 16.91 9.73
CA MET A 248 4.91 16.19 10.50
C MET A 248 4.08 17.14 11.37
N HIS A 249 4.73 18.09 12.08
CA HIS A 249 4.03 19.10 12.86
C HIS A 249 3.12 19.96 11.97
N SER A 250 3.62 20.40 10.81
CA SER A 250 2.84 21.20 9.86
C SER A 250 1.62 20.44 9.31
N PHE A 251 1.78 19.15 9.00
CA PHE A 251 0.68 18.31 8.56
C PHE A 251 -0.35 18.05 9.67
N SER A 252 0.12 17.83 10.91
CA SER A 252 -0.77 17.66 12.07
C SER A 252 -1.63 18.90 12.32
N ALA A 253 -1.08 20.11 12.14
CA ALA A 253 -1.83 21.36 12.25
C ALA A 253 -2.93 21.51 11.17
N LEU A 254 -2.81 20.79 10.04
CA LEU A 254 -3.83 20.70 8.97
C LEU A 254 -4.76 19.49 9.13
N GLY A 255 -4.72 18.79 10.28
CA GLY A 255 -5.57 17.64 10.58
C GLY A 255 -5.12 16.33 9.93
N PHE A 256 -3.88 16.24 9.43
CA PHE A 256 -3.35 14.98 8.93
C PHE A 256 -2.74 14.14 10.05
N ALA A 257 -2.91 12.82 9.96
CA ALA A 257 -2.18 11.85 10.75
C ALA A 257 -1.07 11.20 9.91
N PHE A 258 0.08 10.94 10.54
CA PHE A 258 1.13 10.10 9.96
C PHE A 258 0.68 8.64 9.97
N THR A 259 0.80 7.96 8.84
CA THR A 259 0.33 6.57 8.67
C THR A 259 1.43 5.63 8.19
N GLY A 260 2.69 6.03 8.27
CA GLY A 260 3.84 5.18 7.95
C GLY A 260 4.60 5.61 6.71
N LEU A 261 5.28 4.65 6.10
CA LEU A 261 6.17 4.86 4.97
C LEU A 261 5.76 4.03 3.76
N MET A 262 6.14 4.51 2.57
CA MET A 262 6.02 3.81 1.30
C MET A 262 7.32 3.97 0.50
N PRO A 263 7.86 2.92 -0.17
CA PRO A 263 9.00 3.07 -1.07
C PRO A 263 8.72 4.08 -2.19
N THR A 264 9.72 4.91 -2.54
CA THR A 264 9.65 5.73 -3.77
C THR A 264 9.92 4.83 -4.99
N PRO A 265 9.30 5.09 -6.15
CA PRO A 265 9.55 4.29 -7.35
C PRO A 265 10.95 4.52 -7.93
N ASP A 266 11.40 5.76 -8.03
CA ASP A 266 12.59 6.14 -8.83
C ASP A 266 13.91 6.02 -8.08
N ASP A 267 13.88 6.09 -6.75
CA ASP A 267 15.07 6.16 -5.90
C ASP A 267 15.01 5.16 -4.76
N ASN A 268 16.14 4.93 -4.14
CA ASN A 268 16.23 4.12 -2.93
C ASN A 268 15.80 4.90 -1.68
N ASP A 269 14.72 5.71 -1.80
CA ASP A 269 14.18 6.60 -0.79
C ASP A 269 12.76 6.19 -0.35
N TRP A 270 12.18 6.96 0.58
CA TRP A 270 10.88 6.71 1.16
C TRP A 270 9.98 7.93 1.06
N PHE A 271 8.68 7.70 0.86
CA PHE A 271 7.63 8.66 1.15
C PHE A 271 7.12 8.45 2.57
N ALA A 272 7.03 9.51 3.34
CA ALA A 272 6.18 9.56 4.53
C ALA A 272 4.72 9.73 4.09
N LEU A 273 3.84 8.91 4.66
CA LEU A 273 2.42 8.89 4.36
C LEU A 273 1.65 9.70 5.40
N PHE A 274 0.79 10.59 4.95
CA PHE A 274 -0.10 11.39 5.79
C PHE A 274 -1.52 11.34 5.24
N HIS A 275 -2.51 11.16 6.12
CA HIS A 275 -3.91 11.08 5.72
C HIS A 275 -4.79 11.95 6.59
N ARG A 276 -5.82 12.57 5.97
CA ARG A 276 -6.94 13.21 6.68
C ARG A 276 -8.25 12.88 5.99
N GLY A 277 -9.38 13.07 6.68
CA GLY A 277 -10.72 12.78 6.14
C GLY A 277 -11.04 11.28 6.09
N VAL A 278 -10.30 10.47 6.85
CA VAL A 278 -10.48 9.01 6.96
C VAL A 278 -11.76 8.69 7.71
N GLN A 279 -12.46 7.64 7.29
CA GLN A 279 -13.60 7.10 8.02
C GLN A 279 -13.13 6.24 9.19
N SER A 280 -13.73 6.49 10.37
CA SER A 280 -13.42 5.70 11.57
C SER A 280 -14.06 4.33 11.51
N ARG A 281 -13.24 3.27 11.58
CA ARG A 281 -13.70 1.87 11.65
C ARG A 281 -12.62 0.96 12.24
N PRO A 282 -13.00 -0.18 12.84
CA PRO A 282 -12.04 -1.20 13.24
C PRO A 282 -11.42 -1.87 12.00
N LEU A 283 -10.16 -2.27 12.12
CA LEU A 283 -9.42 -3.01 11.09
C LEU A 283 -8.84 -4.30 11.67
N ASN A 284 -8.71 -5.33 10.84
CA ASN A 284 -8.02 -6.57 11.19
C ASN A 284 -6.52 -6.44 10.91
N LEU A 285 -5.76 -5.87 11.84
CA LEU A 285 -4.34 -5.63 11.71
C LEU A 285 -3.53 -6.70 12.46
N HIS A 286 -2.56 -7.30 11.78
CA HIS A 286 -1.67 -8.31 12.37
C HIS A 286 -0.42 -7.71 13.02
N CYS A 287 0.07 -6.59 12.52
CA CYS A 287 1.26 -5.91 13.01
C CYS A 287 0.91 -4.88 14.10
N ALA A 288 1.53 -4.99 15.28
CA ALA A 288 1.30 -4.06 16.38
C ALA A 288 1.66 -2.60 16.05
N HIS A 289 2.64 -2.36 15.18
CA HIS A 289 2.95 -1.01 14.72
C HIS A 289 1.83 -0.43 13.85
N MET A 290 1.24 -1.25 12.96
CA MET A 290 0.10 -0.82 12.14
C MET A 290 -1.12 -0.54 13.00
N GLN A 291 -1.34 -1.32 14.07
CA GLN A 291 -2.42 -1.06 15.02
C GLN A 291 -2.24 0.32 15.69
N ARG A 292 -1.05 0.65 16.17
CA ARG A 292 -0.78 1.97 16.77
C ARG A 292 -1.00 3.12 15.79
N LEU A 293 -0.50 3.00 14.54
CA LEU A 293 -0.73 4.02 13.51
C LEU A 293 -2.23 4.20 13.20
N HIS A 294 -2.99 3.10 13.23
CA HIS A 294 -4.43 3.14 13.05
C HIS A 294 -5.12 3.84 14.23
N ASP A 295 -4.73 3.53 15.46
CA ASP A 295 -5.30 4.14 16.67
C ASP A 295 -5.05 5.67 16.68
N ASP A 296 -3.85 6.11 16.33
CA ASP A 296 -3.51 7.54 16.20
C ASP A 296 -4.36 8.22 15.09
N LEU A 297 -4.57 7.54 13.97
CA LEU A 297 -5.42 8.03 12.88
C LEU A 297 -6.89 8.19 13.33
N GLN A 298 -7.41 7.22 14.10
CA GLN A 298 -8.77 7.27 14.64
C GLN A 298 -8.95 8.39 15.65
N GLN A 299 -7.97 8.61 16.53
CA GLN A 299 -8.00 9.70 17.51
C GLN A 299 -8.06 11.07 16.82
N ASN A 300 -7.27 11.28 15.77
CA ASN A 300 -7.29 12.51 14.98
C ASN A 300 -8.61 12.71 14.24
N ALA A 301 -9.19 11.66 13.68
CA ALA A 301 -10.48 11.71 13.01
C ALA A 301 -11.61 12.10 13.97
N ASN A 302 -11.60 11.58 15.19
CA ASN A 302 -12.58 11.87 16.24
C ASN A 302 -12.43 13.29 16.79
N ALA A 303 -11.20 13.77 17.02
CA ALA A 303 -10.94 15.15 17.44
C ALA A 303 -11.48 16.17 16.44
N THR A 304 -11.29 15.93 15.15
CA THR A 304 -11.81 16.78 14.06
C THR A 304 -13.35 16.81 14.03
N ARG A 305 -14.01 15.69 14.34
CA ARG A 305 -15.49 15.63 14.43
C ARG A 305 -16.02 16.39 15.64
N THR A 306 -15.38 16.28 16.80
CA THR A 306 -15.79 16.95 18.04
C THR A 306 -15.70 18.47 17.90
N HIS A 307 -14.65 19.00 17.30
CA HIS A 307 -14.53 20.44 17.01
C HIS A 307 -15.66 20.95 16.11
N ARG A 308 -16.05 20.19 15.09
CA ARG A 308 -17.20 20.58 14.21
C ARG A 308 -18.54 20.64 14.96
N TYR A 309 -18.78 19.74 15.91
CA TYR A 309 -20.01 19.76 16.72
C TYR A 309 -20.06 20.96 17.68
N VAL A 310 -18.91 21.39 18.19
CA VAL A 310 -18.80 22.56 19.07
C VAL A 310 -19.01 23.85 18.25
N ASP A 311 -18.36 23.99 17.10
CA ASP A 311 -18.52 25.17 16.23
C ASP A 311 -19.95 25.30 15.68
N ALA A 312 -20.59 24.20 15.31
CA ALA A 312 -21.98 24.20 14.86
C ALA A 312 -22.96 24.63 15.97
N ARG A 313 -22.67 24.28 17.23
CA ARG A 313 -23.48 24.72 18.39
C ARG A 313 -23.26 26.17 18.77
N ILE A 314 -22.05 26.69 18.59
CA ILE A 314 -21.74 28.10 18.86
C ILE A 314 -22.35 28.99 17.79
N GLY A 315 -22.29 28.59 16.49
CA GLY A 315 -22.92 29.31 15.39
C GLY A 315 -24.43 29.37 15.46
N SER A 316 -25.11 28.35 16.02
CA SER A 316 -26.56 28.34 16.21
C SER A 316 -27.04 29.14 17.42
N ARG A 317 -26.18 29.56 18.36
CA ARG A 317 -26.50 30.41 19.51
C ARG A 317 -26.29 31.90 19.26
N SER A 318 -25.60 32.29 18.19
CA SER A 318 -25.42 33.69 17.79
C SER A 318 -26.44 34.20 16.75
N ALA A 319 -27.36 33.34 16.32
CA ALA A 319 -28.40 33.64 15.35
C ALA A 319 -29.84 33.59 15.96
N ALA A 320 -29.96 33.70 17.31
CA ALA A 320 -31.24 33.75 18.02
C ALA A 320 -31.38 35.10 18.75
#